data_93fd30415c71f573ba1abc5d7c7f595c
#
_entry.id   93fd30415c71f573ba1abc5d7c7f595c
#
_cell.length_a   1.000
_cell.length_b   1.000
_cell.length_c   1.000
_cell.angle_alpha   90.00
_cell.angle_beta   90.00
_cell.angle_gamma   90.00
#
_symmetry.space_group_name_H-M   'P 1'
#
loop_
_entity.id
_entity.type
_entity.pdbx_description
1 polymer ?
#
loop_
_entity_poly.entity_id
_entity_poly.type
_entity_poly.pdbx_seq_one_letter_code
_entity_poly.pdbx_strand_id
1 'polypeptide(L)'
;LHTSNGIILLALVDGEPKVLNLKECIHYYIEHQKDVIVRRTKYDLNKAEERAHIVAGLVLALANIDEVIAIIKQSADKNVACEKLMQAFELSDKQANAILEMRLQRLTSLEVEKLQEELEQLERTIADLKDILANEQRVLDIIKTDLCTIRDSYPSERKTELSYDYGEIDVEDLIEEEEVVISMTHSGYVKRQPVAEYKAQRRGGMGVTAHKPKEEDFVEKLFISSTHDNILFFSSYGKVYCIKGYEIPEAQRQARGRAIVNLLQIEQDEKITAVIPLAKDTTGYIAMATRNGLIKKTSLEEFENIRKVGKIAIKINEGDELISVQFTTGEDELIIASREGKCIRFSEKDVRPMGRDTQGVKAMNLGESDRLVDMLVVKPDCQILTLTSKGYGKRSDVEDYRLQGRAGKGIKAGVFNEKTGYLVNLKIVNENEDIMIISNNGTIIRMHVSDISMIGRNTQGVRVMRLKDSEVATVAVAPREEDEPEQANGADDNESIADSETLTKPEIESQTDILMENDSEDSE
;
A
#
# COMPACT_ATOMS: atom_id res chain seq x y z
N LEU A 1 -8.78 -2.67 15.11
CA LEU A 1 -8.82 -2.39 13.67
C LEU A 1 -8.89 -0.88 13.48
N HIS A 2 -7.77 -0.25 13.12
CA HIS A 2 -7.76 1.16 12.70
C HIS A 2 -8.19 1.24 11.24
N THR A 3 -9.18 2.08 10.95
CA THR A 3 -9.58 2.41 9.60
C THR A 3 -9.58 3.92 9.43
N SER A 4 -8.94 4.42 8.41
CA SER A 4 -9.03 5.82 8.01
C SER A 4 -10.15 5.98 7.00
N ASN A 5 -11.08 6.92 7.26
CA ASN A 5 -12.14 7.27 6.33
C ASN A 5 -11.86 8.66 5.74
N GLY A 6 -11.61 8.72 4.45
CA GLY A 6 -11.56 9.98 3.73
C GLY A 6 -12.97 10.52 3.48
N ILE A 7 -13.26 11.74 3.92
CA ILE A 7 -14.54 12.40 3.68
C ILE A 7 -14.33 13.47 2.61
N ILE A 8 -15.03 13.33 1.49
CA ILE A 8 -15.06 14.34 0.42
C ILE A 8 -16.41 15.03 0.48
N LEU A 9 -16.42 16.29 0.89
CA LEU A 9 -17.62 17.12 0.96
C LEU A 9 -17.78 17.89 -0.36
N LEU A 10 -18.59 17.37 -1.27
CA LEU A 10 -18.95 18.05 -2.51
C LEU A 10 -20.26 18.80 -2.30
N ALA A 11 -20.25 20.11 -2.50
CA ALA A 11 -21.42 20.96 -2.36
C ALA A 11 -21.57 21.91 -3.56
N LEU A 12 -22.80 22.41 -3.79
CA LEU A 12 -23.06 23.46 -4.74
C LEU A 12 -22.90 24.81 -4.05
N VAL A 13 -21.98 25.62 -4.53
CA VAL A 13 -21.78 27.02 -4.09
C VAL A 13 -22.04 27.92 -5.28
N ASP A 14 -23.02 28.79 -5.17
CA ASP A 14 -23.46 29.68 -6.25
C ASP A 14 -23.81 28.96 -7.57
N GLY A 15 -24.32 27.73 -7.46
CA GLY A 15 -24.66 26.86 -8.59
C GLY A 15 -23.50 26.07 -9.18
N GLU A 16 -22.27 26.22 -8.68
CA GLU A 16 -21.10 25.47 -9.11
C GLU A 16 -20.69 24.37 -8.09
N PRO A 17 -20.32 23.16 -8.54
CA PRO A 17 -19.85 22.11 -7.66
C PRO A 17 -18.45 22.43 -7.15
N LYS A 18 -18.27 22.44 -5.82
CA LYS A 18 -16.98 22.64 -5.15
C LYS A 18 -16.75 21.57 -4.08
N VAL A 19 -15.52 21.10 -3.98
CA VAL A 19 -15.10 20.27 -2.84
C VAL A 19 -14.70 21.21 -1.71
N LEU A 20 -15.39 21.07 -0.58
CA LEU A 20 -15.24 21.95 0.57
C LEU A 20 -14.58 21.21 1.74
N ASN A 21 -13.80 21.93 2.52
CA ASN A 21 -13.41 21.49 3.85
C ASN A 21 -14.50 21.86 4.87
N LEU A 22 -14.40 21.35 6.10
CA LEU A 22 -15.41 21.58 7.14
C LEU A 22 -15.61 23.07 7.47
N LYS A 23 -14.53 23.86 7.49
CA LYS A 23 -14.59 25.30 7.76
C LYS A 23 -15.37 26.03 6.66
N GLU A 24 -15.11 25.68 5.41
CA GLU A 24 -15.79 26.25 4.25
C GLU A 24 -17.28 25.87 4.24
N CYS A 25 -17.62 24.62 4.58
CA CYS A 25 -19.02 24.21 4.71
C CYS A 25 -19.78 25.08 5.74
N ILE A 26 -19.18 25.31 6.91
CA ILE A 26 -19.77 26.16 7.94
C ILE A 26 -19.88 27.61 7.46
N HIS A 27 -18.85 28.13 6.79
CA HIS A 27 -18.84 29.48 6.26
C HIS A 27 -19.97 29.70 5.25
N TYR A 28 -20.09 28.87 4.21
CA TYR A 28 -21.16 29.00 3.21
C TYR A 28 -22.55 28.76 3.80
N TYR A 29 -22.68 27.91 4.81
CA TYR A 29 -23.94 27.74 5.53
C TYR A 29 -24.36 29.04 6.25
N ILE A 30 -23.44 29.71 6.95
CA ILE A 30 -23.70 30.97 7.64
C ILE A 30 -24.09 32.08 6.64
N GLU A 31 -23.36 32.17 5.53
CA GLU A 31 -23.68 33.15 4.48
C GLU A 31 -25.08 32.92 3.88
N HIS A 32 -25.45 31.67 3.63
CA HIS A 32 -26.79 31.31 3.21
C HIS A 32 -27.85 31.71 4.23
N GLN A 33 -27.62 31.45 5.51
CA GLN A 33 -28.56 31.84 6.59
C GLN A 33 -28.73 33.39 6.66
N LYS A 34 -27.64 34.13 6.53
CA LYS A 34 -27.69 35.61 6.45
C LYS A 34 -28.57 36.06 5.31
N ASP A 35 -28.36 35.53 4.11
CA ASP A 35 -29.17 35.90 2.93
C ASP A 35 -30.65 35.59 3.14
N VAL A 36 -30.97 34.42 3.67
CA VAL A 36 -32.35 34.02 3.98
C VAL A 36 -33.01 35.00 4.97
N ILE A 37 -32.31 35.33 6.07
CA ILE A 37 -32.84 36.25 7.10
C ILE A 37 -33.02 37.65 6.49
N VAL A 38 -32.04 38.16 5.76
CA VAL A 38 -32.12 39.47 5.13
C VAL A 38 -33.31 39.54 4.14
N ARG A 39 -33.52 38.53 3.32
CA ARG A 39 -34.65 38.46 2.39
C ARG A 39 -35.99 38.36 3.13
N ARG A 40 -36.09 37.54 4.15
CA ARG A 40 -37.27 37.43 5.01
C ARG A 40 -37.58 38.77 5.66
N THR A 41 -36.59 39.39 6.29
CA THR A 41 -36.76 40.68 6.98
C THR A 41 -37.18 41.79 6.03
N LYS A 42 -36.62 41.83 4.81
CA LYS A 42 -37.08 42.80 3.76
C LYS A 42 -38.53 42.59 3.37
N TYR A 43 -38.94 41.33 3.21
CA TYR A 43 -40.33 41.02 2.87
C TYR A 43 -41.29 41.42 4.01
N ASP A 44 -40.94 41.10 5.25
CA ASP A 44 -41.74 41.42 6.42
C ASP A 44 -41.80 42.94 6.64
N LEU A 45 -40.69 43.66 6.39
CA LEU A 45 -40.63 45.12 6.44
C LEU A 45 -41.59 45.75 5.41
N ASN A 46 -41.52 45.34 4.15
CA ASN A 46 -42.41 45.86 3.12
C ASN A 46 -43.89 45.63 3.47
N LYS A 47 -44.20 44.43 3.96
CA LYS A 47 -45.56 44.08 4.38
C LYS A 47 -46.04 44.90 5.58
N ALA A 48 -45.16 45.13 6.56
CA ALA A 48 -45.46 45.95 7.73
C ALA A 48 -45.62 47.42 7.34
N GLU A 49 -44.77 47.98 6.46
CA GLU A 49 -44.86 49.33 5.96
C GLU A 49 -46.16 49.56 5.13
N GLU A 50 -46.52 48.59 4.26
CA GLU A 50 -47.78 48.68 3.53
C GLU A 50 -48.99 48.67 4.46
N ARG A 51 -48.97 47.84 5.49
CA ARG A 51 -50.05 47.79 6.48
C ARG A 51 -50.12 49.05 7.33
N ALA A 52 -48.97 49.51 7.84
CA ALA A 52 -48.86 50.75 8.61
C ALA A 52 -49.38 51.98 7.81
N HIS A 53 -49.03 52.05 6.52
CA HIS A 53 -49.47 53.06 5.64
C HIS A 53 -51.01 53.11 5.53
N ILE A 54 -51.67 51.97 5.38
CA ILE A 54 -53.11 51.86 5.35
C ILE A 54 -53.74 52.26 6.70
N VAL A 55 -53.22 51.72 7.81
CA VAL A 55 -53.73 51.96 9.18
C VAL A 55 -53.56 53.43 9.54
N ALA A 56 -52.45 54.09 9.18
CA ALA A 56 -52.23 55.52 9.40
C ALA A 56 -53.26 56.36 8.69
N GLY A 57 -53.64 55.99 7.45
CA GLY A 57 -54.73 56.69 6.69
C GLY A 57 -56.09 56.48 7.40
N LEU A 58 -56.33 55.27 7.92
CA LEU A 58 -57.61 55.05 8.63
C LEU A 58 -57.67 55.80 9.97
N VAL A 59 -56.59 55.89 10.73
CA VAL A 59 -56.52 56.70 11.97
C VAL A 59 -56.73 58.19 11.67
N LEU A 60 -56.09 58.72 10.61
CA LEU A 60 -56.26 60.09 10.19
C LEU A 60 -57.72 60.39 9.78
N ALA A 61 -58.35 59.49 9.04
CA ALA A 61 -59.75 59.59 8.66
C ALA A 61 -60.71 59.54 9.86
N LEU A 62 -60.43 58.72 10.86
CA LEU A 62 -61.20 58.58 12.08
C LEU A 62 -61.07 59.83 12.98
N ALA A 63 -59.91 60.47 13.02
CA ALA A 63 -59.68 61.71 13.73
C ALA A 63 -60.48 62.89 13.10
N ASN A 64 -60.78 62.79 11.81
CA ASN A 64 -61.52 63.82 11.07
C ASN A 64 -62.81 63.25 10.45
N ILE A 65 -63.50 62.39 11.18
CA ILE A 65 -64.61 61.58 10.64
C ILE A 65 -65.78 62.39 10.06
N ASP A 66 -66.10 63.48 10.70
CA ASP A 66 -67.23 64.36 10.22
C ASP A 66 -66.94 64.93 8.85
N GLU A 67 -65.75 65.38 8.62
CA GLU A 67 -65.32 65.92 7.33
C GLU A 67 -65.22 64.81 6.24
N VAL A 68 -64.69 63.64 6.61
CA VAL A 68 -64.67 62.48 5.69
C VAL A 68 -66.10 62.08 5.29
N ILE A 69 -67.04 62.00 6.23
CA ILE A 69 -68.45 61.73 5.92
C ILE A 69 -69.06 62.78 5.04
N ALA A 70 -68.80 64.10 5.29
CA ALA A 70 -69.28 65.18 4.47
C ALA A 70 -68.79 65.06 3.02
N ILE A 71 -67.48 64.78 2.80
CA ILE A 71 -66.92 64.61 1.49
C ILE A 71 -67.55 63.41 0.76
N ILE A 72 -67.74 62.29 1.43
CA ILE A 72 -68.34 61.09 0.85
C ILE A 72 -69.80 61.38 0.41
N LYS A 73 -70.57 62.01 1.26
CA LYS A 73 -71.99 62.37 0.95
C LYS A 73 -72.17 63.37 -0.19
N GLN A 74 -71.18 64.24 -0.41
CA GLN A 74 -71.16 65.23 -1.47
C GLN A 74 -70.60 64.73 -2.79
N SER A 75 -70.13 63.52 -2.84
CA SER A 75 -69.53 62.93 -4.05
C SER A 75 -70.54 62.09 -4.81
N ALA A 76 -70.46 62.14 -6.13
CA ALA A 76 -71.43 61.52 -7.04
C ALA A 76 -71.16 59.97 -7.15
N ASP A 77 -69.89 59.52 -7.04
CA ASP A 77 -69.51 58.15 -7.10
C ASP A 77 -68.23 57.86 -6.23
N LYS A 78 -67.82 56.58 -6.13
CA LYS A 78 -66.68 56.15 -5.35
C LYS A 78 -65.37 56.82 -5.83
N ASN A 79 -65.19 57.02 -7.14
CA ASN A 79 -63.94 57.54 -7.70
C ASN A 79 -63.80 59.05 -7.36
N VAL A 80 -64.89 59.85 -7.51
CA VAL A 80 -64.92 61.27 -7.12
C VAL A 80 -64.69 61.42 -5.61
N ALA A 81 -65.24 60.52 -4.80
CA ALA A 81 -65.00 60.50 -3.35
C ALA A 81 -63.52 60.20 -3.01
N CYS A 82 -62.93 59.26 -3.71
CA CYS A 82 -61.52 58.91 -3.56
C CYS A 82 -60.61 60.09 -3.89
N GLU A 83 -60.80 60.74 -5.04
CA GLU A 83 -60.05 61.94 -5.47
C GLU A 83 -60.15 63.10 -4.48
N LYS A 84 -61.33 63.38 -3.99
CA LYS A 84 -61.56 64.45 -3.00
C LYS A 84 -60.88 64.11 -1.63
N LEU A 85 -60.98 62.90 -1.18
CA LEU A 85 -60.30 62.45 0.06
C LEU A 85 -58.77 62.53 -0.06
N MET A 86 -58.22 62.16 -1.23
CA MET A 86 -56.82 62.33 -1.52
C MET A 86 -56.36 63.77 -1.48
N GLN A 87 -57.14 64.68 -2.05
CA GLN A 87 -56.81 66.09 -2.06
C GLN A 87 -56.98 66.79 -0.71
N ALA A 88 -58.00 66.44 0.06
CA ALA A 88 -58.28 67.03 1.37
C ALA A 88 -57.32 66.64 2.47
N PHE A 89 -56.86 65.35 2.50
CA PHE A 89 -56.05 64.83 3.55
C PHE A 89 -54.68 64.35 3.08
N GLU A 90 -54.26 64.67 1.86
CA GLU A 90 -52.97 64.23 1.25
C GLU A 90 -52.79 62.70 1.30
N LEU A 91 -53.90 61.97 1.11
CA LEU A 91 -53.89 60.49 1.19
C LEU A 91 -53.44 59.85 -0.12
N SER A 92 -52.85 58.67 -0.04
CA SER A 92 -52.62 57.85 -1.22
C SER A 92 -53.89 57.13 -1.68
N ASP A 93 -53.93 56.72 -2.96
CA ASP A 93 -55.07 55.97 -3.51
C ASP A 93 -55.42 54.74 -2.67
N LYS A 94 -54.38 53.97 -2.18
CA LYS A 94 -54.60 52.84 -1.32
C LYS A 94 -55.27 53.20 0.03
N GLN A 95 -54.91 54.33 0.62
CA GLN A 95 -55.48 54.79 1.88
C GLN A 95 -56.92 55.26 1.65
N ALA A 96 -57.17 56.07 0.61
CA ALA A 96 -58.49 56.57 0.28
C ALA A 96 -59.50 55.45 -0.04
N ASN A 97 -59.04 54.41 -0.78
CA ASN A 97 -59.87 53.27 -1.07
C ASN A 97 -60.14 52.44 0.24
N ALA A 98 -59.16 52.28 1.15
CA ALA A 98 -59.34 51.58 2.42
C ALA A 98 -60.35 52.34 3.34
N ILE A 99 -60.36 53.67 3.29
CA ILE A 99 -61.34 54.51 4.01
C ILE A 99 -62.75 54.29 3.44
N LEU A 100 -62.90 54.28 2.13
CA LEU A 100 -64.20 54.09 1.47
C LEU A 100 -64.77 52.67 1.66
N GLU A 101 -63.91 51.68 1.91
CA GLU A 101 -64.27 50.29 2.20
C GLU A 101 -64.45 50.00 3.70
N MET A 102 -64.27 51.04 4.56
CA MET A 102 -64.36 50.88 6.00
C MET A 102 -65.81 50.65 6.42
N ARG A 103 -66.04 49.66 7.25
CA ARG A 103 -67.35 49.33 7.79
C ARG A 103 -67.72 50.35 8.89
N LEU A 104 -68.99 50.73 8.98
CA LEU A 104 -69.52 51.69 10.01
C LEU A 104 -69.24 51.20 11.43
N GLN A 105 -69.11 49.87 11.66
CA GLN A 105 -68.78 49.30 12.97
C GLN A 105 -67.41 49.79 13.49
N ARG A 106 -66.47 50.13 12.63
CA ARG A 106 -65.12 50.62 12.97
C ARG A 106 -65.10 52.10 13.43
N LEU A 107 -66.19 52.73 13.44
CA LEU A 107 -66.34 54.12 13.94
C LEU A 107 -66.52 54.22 15.43
N THR A 108 -66.61 53.11 16.14
CA THR A 108 -66.73 53.09 17.61
C THR A 108 -65.41 53.46 18.27
N SER A 109 -65.45 54.16 19.43
CA SER A 109 -64.21 54.56 20.15
C SER A 109 -63.26 53.42 20.46
N LEU A 110 -63.79 52.26 20.80
CA LEU A 110 -63.02 51.07 21.10
C LEU A 110 -62.20 50.53 19.86
N GLU A 111 -62.77 50.62 18.70
CA GLU A 111 -62.10 50.22 17.44
C GLU A 111 -61.07 51.26 16.99
N VAL A 112 -61.25 52.54 17.27
CA VAL A 112 -60.26 53.58 17.06
C VAL A 112 -59.04 53.39 17.91
N GLU A 113 -59.20 53.05 19.23
CA GLU A 113 -58.10 52.73 20.12
C GLU A 113 -57.32 51.53 19.62
N LYS A 114 -57.97 50.46 19.16
CA LYS A 114 -57.33 49.30 18.59
C LYS A 114 -56.50 49.59 17.34
N LEU A 115 -57.01 50.49 16.46
CA LEU A 115 -56.26 50.88 15.28
C LEU A 115 -55.04 51.75 15.63
N GLN A 116 -55.10 52.55 16.67
CA GLN A 116 -53.96 53.29 17.19
C GLN A 116 -52.90 52.37 17.79
N GLU A 117 -53.33 51.40 18.61
CA GLU A 117 -52.43 50.36 19.15
C GLU A 117 -51.79 49.53 18.06
N GLU A 118 -52.55 49.14 17.01
CA GLU A 118 -52.03 48.43 15.83
C GLU A 118 -50.96 49.27 15.12
N LEU A 119 -51.20 50.59 14.94
CA LEU A 119 -50.23 51.48 14.30
C LEU A 119 -48.93 51.57 15.10
N GLU A 120 -49.00 51.80 16.41
CA GLU A 120 -47.83 51.84 17.28
C GLU A 120 -47.05 50.52 17.28
N GLN A 121 -47.75 49.38 17.28
CA GLN A 121 -47.09 48.06 17.19
C GLN A 121 -46.39 47.85 15.85
N LEU A 122 -47.03 48.27 14.76
CA LEU A 122 -46.43 48.22 13.42
C LEU A 122 -45.19 49.12 13.30
N GLU A 123 -45.24 50.35 13.85
CA GLU A 123 -44.10 51.27 13.86
C GLU A 123 -42.93 50.72 14.67
N ARG A 124 -43.17 50.09 15.84
CA ARG A 124 -42.14 49.40 16.60
C ARG A 124 -41.55 48.23 15.83
N THR A 125 -42.38 47.43 15.15
CA THR A 125 -41.93 46.31 14.33
C THR A 125 -41.10 46.79 13.15
N ILE A 126 -41.52 47.86 12.46
CA ILE A 126 -40.78 48.48 11.35
C ILE A 126 -39.41 48.99 11.81
N ALA A 127 -39.36 49.65 12.99
CA ALA A 127 -38.09 50.10 13.58
C ALA A 127 -37.14 48.94 13.87
N ASP A 128 -37.64 47.82 14.47
CA ASP A 128 -36.85 46.64 14.74
C ASP A 128 -36.35 45.94 13.45
N LEU A 129 -37.23 45.78 12.45
CA LEU A 129 -36.86 45.20 11.16
C LEU A 129 -35.82 46.04 10.41
N LYS A 130 -35.91 47.38 10.50
CA LYS A 130 -34.89 48.29 9.93
C LYS A 130 -33.56 48.17 10.66
N ASP A 131 -33.57 48.05 11.99
CA ASP A 131 -32.36 47.84 12.77
C ASP A 131 -31.69 46.51 12.44
N ILE A 132 -32.46 45.41 12.27
CA ILE A 132 -31.92 44.10 11.83
C ILE A 132 -31.25 44.25 10.46
N LEU A 133 -31.82 44.98 9.51
CA LEU A 133 -31.23 45.17 8.18
C LEU A 133 -29.99 46.07 8.19
N ALA A 134 -29.91 47.01 9.13
CA ALA A 134 -28.80 47.96 9.26
C ALA A 134 -27.60 47.37 10.02
N ASN A 135 -27.81 46.34 10.84
CA ASN A 135 -26.80 45.81 11.76
C ASN A 135 -26.56 44.31 11.52
N GLU A 136 -25.42 43.96 10.88
CA GLU A 136 -25.04 42.56 10.62
C GLU A 136 -24.96 41.72 11.90
N GLN A 137 -24.54 42.32 13.02
CA GLN A 137 -24.43 41.57 14.30
C GLN A 137 -25.81 41.08 14.75
N ARG A 138 -26.88 41.88 14.54
CA ARG A 138 -28.24 41.45 14.84
C ARG A 138 -28.67 40.23 14.03
N VAL A 139 -28.28 40.19 12.75
CA VAL A 139 -28.55 39.01 11.89
C VAL A 139 -27.83 37.77 12.43
N LEU A 140 -26.56 37.91 12.84
CA LEU A 140 -25.79 36.80 13.44
C LEU A 140 -26.39 36.33 14.78
N ASP A 141 -26.89 37.26 15.59
CA ASP A 141 -27.52 36.91 16.88
C ASP A 141 -28.83 36.15 16.67
N ILE A 142 -29.60 36.47 15.64
CA ILE A 142 -30.82 35.74 15.24
C ILE A 142 -30.40 34.29 14.84
N ILE A 143 -29.40 34.15 13.95
CA ILE A 143 -28.89 32.83 13.53
C ILE A 143 -28.47 32.00 14.75
N LYS A 144 -27.72 32.64 15.66
CA LYS A 144 -27.26 31.97 16.89
C LYS A 144 -28.44 31.51 17.78
N THR A 145 -29.43 32.35 17.94
CA THR A 145 -30.64 32.05 18.74
C THR A 145 -31.41 30.88 18.13
N ASP A 146 -31.65 30.92 16.81
CA ASP A 146 -32.36 29.86 16.08
C ASP A 146 -31.63 28.53 16.20
N LEU A 147 -30.31 28.53 16.02
CA LEU A 147 -29.48 27.32 16.15
C LEU A 147 -29.45 26.78 17.59
N CYS A 148 -29.38 27.65 18.59
CA CYS A 148 -29.46 27.23 20.00
C CYS A 148 -30.83 26.60 20.31
N THR A 149 -31.91 27.17 19.78
CA THR A 149 -33.27 26.61 19.98
C THR A 149 -33.39 25.22 19.34
N ILE A 150 -32.84 25.03 18.15
CA ILE A 150 -32.81 23.72 17.49
C ILE A 150 -31.97 22.72 18.29
N ARG A 151 -30.77 23.13 18.73
CA ARG A 151 -29.91 22.29 19.58
C ARG A 151 -30.61 21.81 20.83
N ASP A 152 -31.31 22.71 21.51
CA ASP A 152 -31.96 22.43 22.80
C ASP A 152 -33.27 21.61 22.65
N SER A 153 -33.95 21.76 21.48
CA SER A 153 -35.15 21.00 21.14
C SER A 153 -34.86 19.57 20.66
N TYR A 154 -33.71 19.36 20.04
CA TYR A 154 -33.31 18.07 19.45
C TYR A 154 -31.90 17.65 19.89
N PRO A 155 -31.67 17.52 21.22
CA PRO A 155 -30.38 17.10 21.73
C PRO A 155 -30.10 15.64 21.32
N SER A 156 -28.89 15.37 20.85
CA SER A 156 -28.40 14.01 20.68
C SER A 156 -27.00 13.91 21.25
N GLU A 157 -26.78 12.86 22.04
CA GLU A 157 -25.46 12.57 22.58
C GLU A 157 -24.52 12.11 21.47
N ARG A 158 -23.25 12.51 21.56
CA ARG A 158 -22.22 12.06 20.63
C ARG A 158 -21.93 10.58 20.89
N LYS A 159 -22.12 9.74 19.88
CA LYS A 159 -21.88 8.29 19.97
C LYS A 159 -20.40 7.92 19.88
N THR A 160 -19.58 8.79 19.26
CA THR A 160 -18.15 8.56 19.04
C THR A 160 -17.35 9.37 20.05
N GLU A 161 -16.47 8.72 20.77
CA GLU A 161 -15.55 9.37 21.69
C GLU A 161 -14.48 10.13 20.90
N LEU A 162 -14.10 11.33 21.39
CA LEU A 162 -12.94 12.07 20.88
C LEU A 162 -11.75 11.71 21.76
N SER A 163 -10.83 10.96 21.20
CA SER A 163 -9.53 10.73 21.81
C SER A 163 -8.46 11.50 21.04
N TYR A 164 -7.44 11.96 21.75
CA TYR A 164 -6.22 12.42 21.09
C TYR A 164 -5.48 11.18 20.62
N ASP A 165 -5.21 11.13 19.32
CA ASP A 165 -4.32 10.12 18.76
C ASP A 165 -2.89 10.51 19.18
N TYR A 166 -2.33 9.79 20.15
CA TYR A 166 -0.96 9.99 20.64
C TYR A 166 0.10 9.37 19.71
N GLY A 167 -0.25 9.00 18.52
CA GLY A 167 0.57 8.43 17.46
C GLY A 167 -0.24 7.45 16.64
N GLU A 168 -0.02 7.45 15.36
CA GLU A 168 -0.43 6.34 14.52
C GLU A 168 0.23 5.09 15.11
N ILE A 169 -0.54 4.20 15.72
CA ILE A 169 -0.05 2.86 16.02
C ILE A 169 0.19 2.26 14.65
N ASP A 170 1.46 2.17 14.27
CA ASP A 170 1.84 1.48 13.06
C ASP A 170 1.42 0.01 13.20
N VAL A 171 0.93 -0.59 12.13
CA VAL A 171 0.61 -2.02 12.12
C VAL A 171 1.84 -2.83 12.56
N GLU A 172 3.03 -2.30 12.30
CA GLU A 172 4.32 -2.84 12.70
C GLU A 172 4.46 -2.94 14.23
N ASP A 173 3.95 -1.96 15.00
CA ASP A 173 3.99 -1.95 16.48
C ASP A 173 3.13 -3.07 17.12
N LEU A 174 2.19 -3.63 16.37
CA LEU A 174 1.30 -4.72 16.81
C LEU A 174 1.84 -6.10 16.47
N ILE A 175 2.90 -6.18 15.67
CA ILE A 175 3.51 -7.44 15.21
C ILE A 175 4.74 -7.68 16.05
N GLU A 176 4.85 -8.88 16.61
CA GLU A 176 6.04 -9.29 17.36
C GLU A 176 7.25 -9.36 16.44
N GLU A 177 8.36 -8.74 16.89
CA GLU A 177 9.62 -8.81 16.18
C GLU A 177 10.28 -10.16 16.47
N GLU A 178 10.39 -11.00 15.45
CA GLU A 178 10.99 -12.31 15.53
C GLU A 178 11.92 -12.58 14.33
N GLU A 179 12.92 -13.41 14.55
CA GLU A 179 13.76 -13.91 13.47
C GLU A 179 13.02 -15.01 12.69
N VAL A 180 12.95 -14.84 11.38
CA VAL A 180 12.27 -15.75 10.47
C VAL A 180 13.20 -16.21 9.35
N VAL A 181 13.04 -17.47 8.95
CA VAL A 181 13.63 -18.01 7.74
C VAL A 181 12.69 -17.73 6.57
N ILE A 182 13.17 -16.99 5.61
CA ILE A 182 12.45 -16.72 4.36
C ILE A 182 13.02 -17.62 3.27
N SER A 183 12.15 -18.38 2.63
CA SER A 183 12.51 -19.25 1.50
C SER A 183 11.76 -18.83 0.24
N MET A 184 12.45 -18.79 -0.88
CA MET A 184 11.88 -18.54 -2.21
C MET A 184 12.27 -19.67 -3.15
N THR A 185 11.28 -20.21 -3.87
CA THR A 185 11.52 -21.27 -4.86
C THR A 185 11.82 -20.66 -6.24
N HIS A 186 12.40 -21.48 -7.12
CA HIS A 186 12.67 -21.11 -8.52
C HIS A 186 11.41 -20.69 -9.29
N SER A 187 10.27 -21.34 -8.99
CA SER A 187 8.96 -20.97 -9.55
C SER A 187 8.35 -19.70 -8.92
N GLY A 188 9.08 -19.01 -8.02
CA GLY A 188 8.64 -17.76 -7.42
C GLY A 188 7.63 -17.91 -6.28
N TYR A 189 7.60 -19.04 -5.56
CA TYR A 189 6.83 -19.18 -4.31
C TYR A 189 7.68 -18.75 -3.13
N VAL A 190 7.11 -17.91 -2.27
CA VAL A 190 7.77 -17.39 -1.08
C VAL A 190 6.96 -17.72 0.17
N LYS A 191 7.67 -18.00 1.26
CA LYS A 191 7.10 -18.17 2.60
C LYS A 191 8.10 -17.77 3.67
N ARG A 192 7.59 -17.47 4.86
CA ARG A 192 8.39 -17.32 6.09
C ARG A 192 8.05 -18.40 7.09
N GLN A 193 9.01 -18.69 7.97
CA GLN A 193 8.87 -19.63 9.07
C GLN A 193 9.71 -19.14 10.25
N PRO A 194 9.23 -19.24 11.49
CA PRO A 194 10.05 -18.92 12.66
C PRO A 194 11.34 -19.75 12.68
N VAL A 195 12.47 -19.11 13.02
CA VAL A 195 13.76 -19.83 13.14
C VAL A 195 13.66 -20.95 14.19
N ALA A 196 12.83 -20.79 15.22
CA ALA A 196 12.60 -21.78 16.26
C ALA A 196 12.07 -23.14 15.73
N GLU A 197 11.41 -23.16 14.56
CA GLU A 197 10.99 -24.41 13.91
C GLU A 197 12.16 -25.18 13.26
N TYR A 198 13.29 -24.50 13.00
CA TYR A 198 14.53 -25.09 12.53
C TYR A 198 15.43 -25.42 13.72
N LYS A 199 14.96 -26.31 14.63
CA LYS A 199 15.77 -26.75 15.76
C LYS A 199 17.04 -27.40 15.24
N ALA A 200 18.18 -26.95 15.75
CA ALA A 200 19.45 -27.63 15.52
C ALA A 200 19.35 -29.10 15.97
N GLN A 201 19.44 -30.03 15.04
CA GLN A 201 19.47 -31.43 15.35
C GLN A 201 20.88 -31.79 15.86
N ARG A 202 20.96 -32.60 16.92
CA ARG A 202 22.24 -33.15 17.39
C ARG A 202 22.73 -34.17 16.36
N ARG A 203 24.04 -34.44 16.37
CA ARG A 203 24.67 -35.48 15.56
C ARG A 203 23.81 -36.75 15.51
N GLY A 204 23.45 -37.22 14.30
CA GLY A 204 22.61 -38.40 14.08
C GLY A 204 21.11 -38.09 13.84
N GLY A 205 20.72 -36.84 13.68
CA GLY A 205 19.35 -36.47 13.31
C GLY A 205 19.09 -36.64 11.80
N MET A 206 17.94 -37.22 11.42
CA MET A 206 17.51 -37.22 10.01
C MET A 206 17.29 -35.78 9.54
N GLY A 207 17.95 -35.38 8.46
CA GLY A 207 17.75 -34.09 7.80
C GLY A 207 16.28 -33.85 7.50
N VAL A 208 15.85 -32.60 7.64
CA VAL A 208 14.42 -32.28 7.55
C VAL A 208 14.14 -31.58 6.23
N THR A 209 13.28 -32.18 5.42
CA THR A 209 12.88 -31.64 4.13
C THR A 209 12.18 -30.29 4.30
N ALA A 210 12.77 -29.21 3.80
CA ALA A 210 12.24 -27.86 3.92
C ALA A 210 11.04 -27.58 3.00
N HIS A 211 10.84 -28.38 1.98
CA HIS A 211 9.77 -28.25 0.98
C HIS A 211 9.37 -29.63 0.43
N LYS A 212 8.07 -29.86 0.15
CA LYS A 212 7.66 -30.85 -0.85
C LYS A 212 7.47 -30.12 -2.18
N PRO A 213 8.48 -30.11 -3.07
CA PRO A 213 8.30 -29.52 -4.39
C PRO A 213 7.35 -30.38 -5.23
N LYS A 214 6.64 -29.76 -6.17
CA LYS A 214 6.26 -30.48 -7.40
C LYS A 214 7.57 -30.93 -8.05
N GLU A 215 7.57 -32.00 -8.81
CA GLU A 215 8.75 -32.66 -9.37
C GLU A 215 9.79 -31.74 -10.07
N GLU A 216 9.47 -30.44 -10.27
CA GLU A 216 10.30 -29.46 -11.00
C GLU A 216 10.59 -28.14 -10.26
N ASP A 217 10.19 -27.96 -8.98
CA ASP A 217 10.41 -26.71 -8.22
C ASP A 217 11.33 -26.95 -7.02
N PHE A 218 12.26 -26.03 -6.74
CA PHE A 218 13.24 -26.13 -5.66
C PHE A 218 13.45 -24.79 -4.98
N VAL A 219 13.96 -24.80 -3.74
CA VAL A 219 14.31 -23.59 -3.01
C VAL A 219 15.57 -22.99 -3.63
N GLU A 220 15.42 -21.83 -4.27
CA GLU A 220 16.53 -21.11 -4.89
C GLU A 220 17.21 -20.15 -3.91
N LYS A 221 16.43 -19.52 -3.03
CA LYS A 221 16.94 -18.57 -2.04
C LYS A 221 16.39 -18.89 -0.67
N LEU A 222 17.29 -18.85 0.32
CA LEU A 222 16.98 -19.05 1.72
C LEU A 222 17.86 -18.11 2.54
N PHE A 223 17.23 -17.31 3.40
CA PHE A 223 17.93 -16.36 4.26
C PHE A 223 17.15 -16.11 5.55
N ILE A 224 17.86 -15.65 6.57
CA ILE A 224 17.28 -15.25 7.86
C ILE A 224 17.10 -13.73 7.83
N SER A 225 15.98 -13.26 8.36
CA SER A 225 15.65 -11.84 8.47
C SER A 225 14.69 -11.63 9.64
N SER A 226 14.55 -10.39 10.13
CA SER A 226 13.50 -10.04 11.08
C SER A 226 12.15 -9.86 10.38
N THR A 227 11.05 -10.12 11.10
CA THR A 227 9.70 -9.78 10.65
C THR A 227 9.58 -8.30 10.30
N HIS A 228 10.33 -7.42 10.95
CA HIS A 228 10.30 -5.97 10.74
C HIS A 228 11.26 -5.46 9.66
N ASP A 229 12.14 -6.32 9.12
CA ASP A 229 13.05 -5.94 8.06
C ASP A 229 12.33 -5.61 6.75
N ASN A 230 12.94 -4.72 5.99
CA ASN A 230 12.53 -4.46 4.61
C ASN A 230 13.15 -5.49 3.69
N ILE A 231 12.34 -6.21 2.93
CA ILE A 231 12.81 -7.18 1.96
C ILE A 231 12.70 -6.57 0.56
N LEU A 232 13.83 -6.30 -0.05
CA LEU A 232 13.93 -5.76 -1.40
C LEU A 232 13.96 -6.89 -2.43
N PHE A 233 13.05 -6.85 -3.39
CA PHE A 233 12.99 -7.77 -4.52
C PHE A 233 13.36 -7.05 -5.80
N PHE A 234 14.44 -7.45 -6.42
CA PHE A 234 14.90 -6.87 -7.69
C PHE A 234 14.50 -7.77 -8.85
N SER A 235 13.97 -7.19 -9.90
CA SER A 235 13.50 -7.92 -11.07
C SER A 235 14.46 -7.82 -12.26
N SER A 236 14.32 -8.74 -13.21
CA SER A 236 15.06 -8.76 -14.47
C SER A 236 14.87 -7.49 -15.30
N TYR A 237 13.75 -6.78 -15.12
CA TYR A 237 13.45 -5.51 -15.80
C TYR A 237 14.06 -4.29 -15.12
N GLY A 238 14.87 -4.51 -14.06
CA GLY A 238 15.54 -3.44 -13.34
C GLY A 238 14.65 -2.64 -12.41
N LYS A 239 13.51 -3.21 -12.02
CA LYS A 239 12.62 -2.67 -10.97
C LYS A 239 13.00 -3.24 -9.61
N VAL A 240 12.65 -2.52 -8.57
CA VAL A 240 12.76 -2.95 -7.18
C VAL A 240 11.41 -2.79 -6.49
N TYR A 241 11.02 -3.80 -5.75
CA TYR A 241 9.82 -3.87 -4.92
C TYR A 241 10.24 -4.05 -3.47
N CYS A 242 9.44 -3.55 -2.54
CA CYS A 242 9.71 -3.70 -1.11
C CYS A 242 8.44 -4.18 -0.41
N ILE A 243 8.60 -5.17 0.45
CA ILE A 243 7.61 -5.59 1.44
C ILE A 243 8.31 -5.84 2.77
N LYS A 244 7.57 -5.72 3.85
CA LYS A 244 8.05 -6.07 5.18
C LYS A 244 8.11 -7.59 5.36
N GLY A 245 9.03 -8.06 6.19
CA GLY A 245 9.15 -9.50 6.49
C GLY A 245 7.84 -10.12 6.96
N TYR A 246 7.08 -9.41 7.81
CA TYR A 246 5.77 -9.87 8.30
C TYR A 246 4.68 -9.95 7.22
N GLU A 247 4.82 -9.26 6.10
CA GLU A 247 3.87 -9.34 4.99
C GLU A 247 4.03 -10.62 4.15
N ILE A 248 5.18 -11.29 4.27
CA ILE A 248 5.39 -12.61 3.68
C ILE A 248 4.59 -13.61 4.49
N PRO A 249 3.68 -14.38 3.87
CA PRO A 249 2.82 -15.29 4.61
C PRO A 249 3.60 -16.38 5.31
N GLU A 250 3.25 -16.61 6.56
CA GLU A 250 3.73 -17.76 7.33
C GLU A 250 3.12 -19.04 6.76
N ALA A 251 3.92 -20.06 6.64
CA ALA A 251 3.47 -21.35 6.14
C ALA A 251 4.28 -22.49 6.76
N GLN A 252 3.59 -23.59 7.00
CA GLN A 252 4.20 -24.79 7.52
C GLN A 252 5.36 -25.28 6.63
N ARG A 253 6.27 -26.03 7.21
CA ARG A 253 7.51 -26.50 6.57
C ARG A 253 7.28 -27.19 5.22
N GLN A 254 6.27 -28.03 5.09
CA GLN A 254 5.95 -28.75 3.86
C GLN A 254 5.05 -27.96 2.88
N ALA A 255 4.52 -26.80 3.29
CA ALA A 255 3.67 -25.99 2.46
C ALA A 255 4.48 -25.28 1.36
N ARG A 256 3.86 -25.10 0.20
CA ARG A 256 4.47 -24.46 -0.97
C ARG A 256 4.75 -22.97 -0.79
N GLY A 257 4.03 -22.29 0.11
CA GLY A 257 4.06 -20.85 0.24
C GLY A 257 3.12 -20.17 -0.75
N ARG A 258 3.27 -18.85 -0.94
CA ARG A 258 2.46 -18.01 -1.81
C ARG A 258 3.27 -17.52 -3.02
N ALA A 259 2.67 -17.50 -4.19
CA ALA A 259 3.34 -16.97 -5.37
C ALA A 259 3.64 -15.47 -5.19
N ILE A 260 4.85 -15.06 -5.48
CA ILE A 260 5.34 -13.69 -5.31
C ILE A 260 4.52 -12.67 -6.11
N VAL A 261 3.99 -13.07 -7.26
CA VAL A 261 3.09 -12.24 -8.10
C VAL A 261 1.79 -11.84 -7.39
N ASN A 262 1.41 -12.56 -6.32
CA ASN A 262 0.25 -12.21 -5.48
C ASN A 262 0.61 -11.23 -4.34
N LEU A 263 1.89 -11.01 -4.09
CA LEU A 263 2.39 -10.09 -3.07
C LEU A 263 2.89 -8.78 -3.69
N LEU A 264 3.50 -8.87 -4.88
CA LEU A 264 4.08 -7.75 -5.61
C LEU A 264 3.36 -7.57 -6.95
N GLN A 265 3.26 -6.33 -7.41
CA GLN A 265 2.68 -6.01 -8.73
C GLN A 265 3.75 -6.19 -9.83
N ILE A 266 4.08 -7.44 -10.13
CA ILE A 266 5.08 -7.83 -11.13
C ILE A 266 4.41 -7.94 -12.48
N GLU A 267 5.09 -7.50 -13.55
CA GLU A 267 4.61 -7.63 -14.93
C GLU A 267 4.71 -9.07 -15.45
N GLN A 268 4.00 -9.35 -16.54
CA GLN A 268 4.09 -10.64 -17.20
C GLN A 268 5.53 -10.83 -17.73
N ASP A 269 6.08 -12.04 -17.53
CA ASP A 269 7.47 -12.42 -17.90
C ASP A 269 8.58 -11.75 -17.08
N GLU A 270 8.26 -10.89 -16.13
CA GLU A 270 9.22 -10.30 -15.20
C GLU A 270 9.60 -11.32 -14.11
N LYS A 271 10.91 -11.57 -13.94
CA LYS A 271 11.44 -12.54 -12.97
C LYS A 271 12.17 -11.83 -11.83
N ILE A 272 12.10 -12.38 -10.64
CA ILE A 272 12.89 -11.90 -9.50
C ILE A 272 14.32 -12.42 -9.62
N THR A 273 15.25 -11.51 -9.82
CA THR A 273 16.68 -11.80 -9.96
C THR A 273 17.39 -11.88 -8.61
N ALA A 274 17.08 -10.96 -7.69
CA ALA A 274 17.71 -10.91 -6.38
C ALA A 274 16.72 -10.53 -5.29
N VAL A 275 16.99 -11.03 -4.07
CA VAL A 275 16.28 -10.66 -2.85
C VAL A 275 17.31 -10.25 -1.82
N ILE A 276 17.14 -9.06 -1.24
CA ILE A 276 18.07 -8.49 -0.27
C ILE A 276 17.28 -8.09 0.97
N PRO A 277 17.47 -8.75 2.10
CA PRO A 277 16.94 -8.29 3.37
C PRO A 277 17.73 -7.07 3.84
N LEU A 278 17.04 -6.07 4.34
CA LEU A 278 17.64 -4.86 4.90
C LEU A 278 17.11 -4.66 6.32
N ALA A 279 18.01 -4.83 7.29
CA ALA A 279 17.72 -4.46 8.67
C ALA A 279 17.54 -2.95 8.77
N LYS A 280 16.83 -2.53 9.81
CA LYS A 280 16.65 -1.11 10.13
C LYS A 280 18.03 -0.45 10.33
N ASP A 281 18.18 0.75 9.82
CA ASP A 281 19.41 1.56 9.91
C ASP A 281 20.64 1.00 9.14
N THR A 282 20.44 0.04 8.23
CA THR A 282 21.51 -0.44 7.34
C THR A 282 21.95 0.68 6.40
N THR A 283 23.24 0.97 6.37
CA THR A 283 23.86 1.93 5.45
C THR A 283 24.78 1.23 4.46
N GLY A 284 24.85 1.74 3.24
CA GLY A 284 25.68 1.14 2.19
C GLY A 284 25.14 1.41 0.81
N TYR A 285 25.46 0.49 -0.11
CA TYR A 285 25.11 0.62 -1.52
C TYR A 285 24.53 -0.69 -2.05
N ILE A 286 23.77 -0.56 -3.12
CA ILE A 286 23.34 -1.68 -3.94
C ILE A 286 24.11 -1.64 -5.27
N ALA A 287 24.92 -2.65 -5.51
CA ALA A 287 25.59 -2.90 -6.78
C ALA A 287 24.72 -3.78 -7.66
N MET A 288 24.51 -3.39 -8.90
CA MET A 288 23.64 -4.04 -9.88
C MET A 288 24.42 -4.30 -11.15
N ALA A 289 24.36 -5.52 -11.68
CA ALA A 289 25.04 -5.89 -12.94
C ALA A 289 24.03 -6.35 -13.98
N THR A 290 24.18 -5.89 -15.22
CA THR A 290 23.34 -6.29 -16.35
C THR A 290 24.04 -7.32 -17.23
N ARG A 291 23.25 -8.08 -17.97
CA ARG A 291 23.69 -9.12 -18.88
C ARG A 291 24.70 -8.62 -19.93
N ASN A 292 24.53 -7.40 -20.43
CA ASN A 292 25.38 -6.80 -21.47
C ASN A 292 26.63 -6.09 -20.91
N GLY A 293 26.96 -6.30 -19.63
CA GLY A 293 28.23 -5.85 -19.07
C GLY A 293 28.22 -4.46 -18.44
N LEU A 294 27.07 -3.94 -18.07
CA LEU A 294 26.98 -2.72 -17.30
C LEU A 294 26.95 -3.02 -15.80
N ILE A 295 27.49 -2.10 -15.02
CA ILE A 295 27.40 -2.09 -13.55
C ILE A 295 26.94 -0.73 -13.06
N LYS A 296 26.17 -0.74 -12.00
CA LYS A 296 25.69 0.45 -11.33
C LYS A 296 25.78 0.28 -9.82
N LYS A 297 26.17 1.34 -9.13
CA LYS A 297 26.14 1.43 -7.65
C LYS A 297 25.20 2.57 -7.26
N THR A 298 24.26 2.29 -6.35
CA THR A 298 23.25 3.24 -5.88
C THR A 298 23.21 3.20 -4.35
N SER A 299 23.17 4.36 -3.68
CA SER A 299 23.04 4.45 -2.23
C SER A 299 21.73 3.82 -1.76
N LEU A 300 21.74 3.17 -0.59
CA LEU A 300 20.52 2.62 0.01
C LEU A 300 19.46 3.68 0.30
N GLU A 301 19.84 4.92 0.60
CA GLU A 301 18.91 6.03 0.82
C GLU A 301 17.97 6.26 -0.38
N GLU A 302 18.43 5.98 -1.60
CA GLU A 302 17.61 6.06 -2.81
C GLU A 302 16.49 5.01 -2.86
N PHE A 303 16.59 3.97 -2.04
CA PHE A 303 15.62 2.88 -1.95
C PHE A 303 14.66 3.01 -0.77
N GLU A 304 14.69 4.13 -0.05
CA GLU A 304 13.69 4.44 0.95
C GLU A 304 12.29 4.63 0.32
N ASN A 305 11.25 4.31 1.08
CA ASN A 305 9.86 4.50 0.68
C ASN A 305 9.48 3.83 -0.67
N ILE A 306 9.94 2.61 -0.90
CA ILE A 306 9.50 1.80 -2.02
C ILE A 306 8.14 1.19 -1.71
N ARG A 307 7.21 1.31 -2.66
CA ARG A 307 5.86 0.72 -2.55
C ARG A 307 5.79 -0.63 -3.28
N LYS A 308 4.73 -1.39 -3.04
CA LYS A 308 4.44 -2.69 -3.72
C LYS A 308 4.29 -2.57 -5.24
N VAL A 309 4.03 -1.38 -5.77
CA VAL A 309 3.99 -1.10 -7.22
C VAL A 309 5.39 -1.15 -7.84
N GLY A 310 6.43 -1.03 -7.00
CA GLY A 310 7.82 -0.99 -7.42
C GLY A 310 8.29 0.39 -7.88
N LYS A 311 9.60 0.52 -7.96
CA LYS A 311 10.32 1.67 -8.51
C LYS A 311 11.42 1.19 -9.45
N ILE A 312 11.84 2.02 -10.40
CA ILE A 312 12.99 1.75 -11.22
C ILE A 312 14.25 1.78 -10.33
N ALA A 313 15.02 0.70 -10.32
CA ALA A 313 16.31 0.59 -9.65
C ALA A 313 17.47 0.89 -10.61
N ILE A 314 17.34 0.43 -11.85
CA ILE A 314 18.29 0.65 -12.94
C ILE A 314 17.52 0.74 -14.25
N LYS A 315 17.90 1.68 -15.12
CA LYS A 315 17.33 1.76 -16.47
C LYS A 315 17.99 0.71 -17.36
N ILE A 316 17.24 -0.27 -17.78
CA ILE A 316 17.68 -1.37 -18.65
C ILE A 316 17.53 -0.96 -20.12
N ASN A 317 18.53 -1.26 -20.95
CA ASN A 317 18.45 -1.08 -22.41
C ASN A 317 17.63 -2.20 -23.04
N GLU A 318 17.10 -1.96 -24.22
CA GLU A 318 16.38 -2.96 -24.99
C GLU A 318 17.29 -4.19 -25.25
N GLY A 319 16.78 -5.39 -24.97
CA GLY A 319 17.54 -6.64 -25.09
C GLY A 319 18.56 -6.91 -23.98
N ASP A 320 18.63 -6.08 -22.94
CA ASP A 320 19.42 -6.30 -21.73
C ASP A 320 18.53 -6.76 -20.57
N GLU A 321 19.10 -7.30 -19.54
CA GLU A 321 18.41 -7.71 -18.30
C GLU A 321 19.32 -7.56 -17.08
N LEU A 322 18.72 -7.31 -15.92
CA LEU A 322 19.42 -7.33 -14.64
C LEU A 322 19.68 -8.78 -14.25
N ILE A 323 20.95 -9.15 -14.00
CA ILE A 323 21.35 -10.53 -13.72
C ILE A 323 21.78 -10.75 -12.28
N SER A 324 22.38 -9.75 -11.65
CA SER A 324 22.90 -9.89 -10.29
C SER A 324 22.79 -8.56 -9.54
N VAL A 325 22.43 -8.66 -8.27
CA VAL A 325 22.35 -7.53 -7.35
C VAL A 325 22.99 -7.94 -6.03
N GLN A 326 23.86 -7.09 -5.51
CA GLN A 326 24.60 -7.32 -4.27
C GLN A 326 24.55 -6.08 -3.38
N PHE A 327 24.46 -6.30 -2.07
CA PHE A 327 24.71 -5.27 -1.09
C PHE A 327 26.22 -5.06 -0.94
N THR A 328 26.66 -3.79 -0.84
CA THR A 328 28.06 -3.42 -0.65
C THR A 328 28.20 -2.30 0.38
N THR A 329 29.36 -2.26 1.03
CA THR A 329 29.66 -1.30 2.12
C THR A 329 30.24 0.03 1.63
N GLY A 330 30.72 0.10 0.39
CA GLY A 330 31.47 1.23 -0.16
C GLY A 330 32.97 0.98 -0.27
N GLU A 331 33.48 -0.05 0.40
CA GLU A 331 34.90 -0.42 0.46
C GLU A 331 35.20 -1.79 -0.17
N ASP A 332 34.18 -2.48 -0.67
CA ASP A 332 34.25 -3.85 -1.12
C ASP A 332 34.94 -4.01 -2.49
N GLU A 333 35.38 -5.22 -2.77
CA GLU A 333 35.84 -5.64 -4.08
C GLU A 333 34.77 -6.52 -4.75
N LEU A 334 34.62 -6.33 -6.04
CA LEU A 334 33.66 -7.05 -6.85
C LEU A 334 34.34 -7.95 -7.86
N ILE A 335 33.84 -9.17 -8.02
CA ILE A 335 34.21 -10.08 -9.12
C ILE A 335 33.00 -10.25 -10.02
N ILE A 336 33.21 -10.03 -11.31
CA ILE A 336 32.21 -10.24 -12.35
C ILE A 336 32.73 -11.26 -13.33
N ALA A 337 31.86 -12.17 -13.76
CA ALA A 337 32.23 -13.20 -14.71
C ALA A 337 31.32 -13.25 -15.93
N SER A 338 31.92 -13.59 -17.08
CA SER A 338 31.23 -13.78 -18.34
C SER A 338 31.01 -15.25 -18.67
N ARG A 339 30.05 -15.52 -19.55
CA ARG A 339 29.69 -16.86 -20.02
C ARG A 339 30.85 -17.60 -20.67
N GLU A 340 31.71 -16.87 -21.44
CA GLU A 340 32.92 -17.44 -22.04
C GLU A 340 34.04 -17.68 -21.03
N GLY A 341 33.77 -17.41 -19.73
CA GLY A 341 34.68 -17.71 -18.63
C GLY A 341 35.81 -16.71 -18.46
N LYS A 342 35.58 -15.46 -18.81
CA LYS A 342 36.44 -14.34 -18.40
C LYS A 342 35.86 -13.75 -17.11
N CYS A 343 36.74 -13.28 -16.24
CA CYS A 343 36.36 -12.60 -15.01
C CYS A 343 37.26 -11.38 -14.77
N ILE A 344 36.71 -10.42 -14.02
CA ILE A 344 37.42 -9.22 -13.61
C ILE A 344 37.12 -8.93 -12.14
N ARG A 345 38.17 -8.74 -11.33
CA ARG A 345 38.10 -8.28 -9.94
C ARG A 345 38.52 -6.84 -9.89
N PHE A 346 37.70 -5.97 -9.30
CA PHE A 346 37.98 -4.54 -9.17
C PHE A 346 37.35 -3.99 -7.90
N SER A 347 37.86 -2.84 -7.41
CA SER A 347 37.28 -2.15 -6.27
C SER A 347 35.96 -1.52 -6.64
N GLU A 348 34.95 -1.62 -5.81
CA GLU A 348 33.69 -0.91 -6.01
C GLU A 348 33.82 0.62 -6.03
N LYS A 349 34.97 1.17 -5.53
CA LYS A 349 35.30 2.60 -5.64
C LYS A 349 35.46 3.07 -7.08
N ASP A 350 35.78 2.15 -7.99
CA ASP A 350 35.85 2.45 -9.43
C ASP A 350 34.45 2.69 -10.03
N VAL A 351 33.39 2.35 -9.29
CA VAL A 351 32.00 2.60 -9.68
C VAL A 351 31.46 3.73 -8.83
N ARG A 352 31.31 4.91 -9.42
CA ARG A 352 30.71 6.06 -8.72
C ARG A 352 29.25 5.76 -8.34
N PRO A 353 28.78 6.23 -7.18
CA PRO A 353 27.36 6.17 -6.85
C PRO A 353 26.53 6.96 -7.88
N MET A 354 25.39 6.42 -8.27
CA MET A 354 24.48 6.98 -9.27
C MET A 354 23.04 6.86 -8.84
N GLY A 355 22.21 7.83 -9.20
CA GLY A 355 20.76 7.80 -8.96
C GLY A 355 20.06 6.65 -9.69
N ARG A 356 18.86 6.27 -9.25
CA ARG A 356 18.11 5.10 -9.73
C ARG A 356 17.83 5.09 -11.23
N ASP A 357 17.54 6.23 -11.83
CA ASP A 357 17.12 6.35 -13.25
C ASP A 357 18.25 6.30 -14.27
N THR A 358 19.43 5.80 -13.88
CA THR A 358 20.60 5.70 -14.75
C THR A 358 20.83 4.27 -15.22
N GLN A 359 21.54 4.11 -16.36
CA GLN A 359 21.86 2.79 -16.94
C GLN A 359 23.09 2.12 -16.31
N GLY A 360 23.93 2.89 -15.62
CA GLY A 360 25.22 2.42 -15.12
C GLY A 360 26.39 2.71 -16.06
N VAL A 361 27.51 2.07 -15.78
CA VAL A 361 28.78 2.21 -16.50
C VAL A 361 29.30 0.83 -16.92
N LYS A 362 30.19 0.78 -17.90
CA LYS A 362 30.78 -0.49 -18.36
C LYS A 362 31.56 -1.16 -17.22
N ALA A 363 31.19 -2.38 -16.89
CA ALA A 363 31.88 -3.24 -15.92
C ALA A 363 33.04 -4.00 -16.52
N MET A 364 32.78 -4.65 -17.65
CA MET A 364 33.73 -5.50 -18.38
C MET A 364 33.60 -5.29 -19.90
N ASN A 365 34.67 -5.47 -20.62
CA ASN A 365 34.66 -5.46 -22.09
C ASN A 365 34.39 -6.86 -22.61
N LEU A 366 33.13 -7.12 -22.97
CA LEU A 366 32.65 -8.41 -23.47
C LEU A 366 32.92 -8.56 -24.95
N GLY A 367 33.04 -9.80 -25.43
CA GLY A 367 32.99 -10.15 -26.86
C GLY A 367 31.55 -9.97 -27.41
N GLU A 368 31.41 -10.00 -28.75
CA GLU A 368 30.11 -9.77 -29.42
C GLU A 368 29.03 -10.80 -29.01
N SER A 369 29.42 -12.04 -28.73
CA SER A 369 28.52 -13.13 -28.32
C SER A 369 28.54 -13.41 -26.80
N ASP A 370 29.45 -12.75 -26.07
CA ASP A 370 29.64 -12.99 -24.62
C ASP A 370 28.66 -12.17 -23.79
N ARG A 371 28.34 -12.66 -22.63
CA ARG A 371 27.43 -12.00 -21.68
C ARG A 371 27.86 -12.24 -20.23
N LEU A 372 27.53 -11.35 -19.34
CA LEU A 372 27.74 -11.57 -17.92
C LEU A 372 26.80 -12.68 -17.41
N VAL A 373 27.28 -13.44 -16.45
CA VAL A 373 26.51 -14.50 -15.80
C VAL A 373 26.32 -14.26 -14.31
N ASP A 374 27.31 -13.67 -13.63
CA ASP A 374 27.19 -13.40 -12.18
C ASP A 374 28.13 -12.29 -11.72
N MET A 375 27.82 -11.72 -10.57
CA MET A 375 28.60 -10.73 -9.83
C MET A 375 28.63 -11.10 -8.35
N LEU A 376 29.81 -11.09 -7.75
CA LEU A 376 30.03 -11.42 -6.33
C LEU A 376 30.74 -10.27 -5.61
N VAL A 377 30.46 -10.13 -4.31
CA VAL A 377 31.24 -9.30 -3.39
C VAL A 377 32.31 -10.17 -2.75
N VAL A 378 33.56 -9.81 -2.90
CA VAL A 378 34.70 -10.55 -2.34
C VAL A 378 34.67 -10.45 -0.82
N LYS A 379 34.79 -11.60 -0.14
CA LYS A 379 34.96 -11.66 1.31
C LYS A 379 36.37 -12.14 1.64
N PRO A 380 36.95 -11.73 2.78
CA PRO A 380 38.22 -12.28 3.25
C PRO A 380 38.16 -13.81 3.35
N ASP A 381 39.27 -14.49 3.04
CA ASP A 381 39.43 -15.94 3.21
C ASP A 381 38.35 -16.79 2.50
N CYS A 382 37.72 -16.27 1.44
CA CYS A 382 36.73 -17.01 0.68
C CYS A 382 37.33 -17.73 -0.54
N GLN A 383 36.66 -18.79 -0.96
CA GLN A 383 36.96 -19.54 -2.16
C GLN A 383 35.88 -19.23 -3.23
N ILE A 384 36.31 -19.24 -4.48
CA ILE A 384 35.41 -19.04 -5.60
C ILE A 384 35.11 -20.37 -6.26
N LEU A 385 33.87 -20.80 -6.15
CA LEU A 385 33.34 -21.93 -6.91
C LEU A 385 32.97 -21.45 -8.31
N THR A 386 33.51 -22.10 -9.34
CA THR A 386 33.09 -21.94 -10.73
C THR A 386 32.34 -23.17 -11.19
N LEU A 387 31.16 -23.02 -11.82
CA LEU A 387 30.36 -24.11 -12.32
C LEU A 387 29.96 -23.90 -13.78
N THR A 388 30.08 -24.97 -14.57
CA THR A 388 29.81 -24.93 -16.02
C THR A 388 28.52 -25.64 -16.40
N SER A 389 27.98 -25.34 -17.59
CA SER A 389 26.73 -25.91 -18.09
C SER A 389 26.74 -27.43 -18.20
N LYS A 390 27.90 -28.06 -18.40
CA LYS A 390 28.03 -29.53 -18.49
C LYS A 390 28.47 -30.21 -17.18
N GLY A 391 28.28 -29.50 -16.04
CA GLY A 391 28.49 -30.06 -14.69
C GLY A 391 29.96 -30.23 -14.30
N TYR A 392 30.86 -29.43 -14.84
CA TYR A 392 32.22 -29.31 -14.35
C TYR A 392 32.32 -28.15 -13.37
N GLY A 393 33.03 -28.36 -12.26
CA GLY A 393 33.22 -27.37 -11.23
C GLY A 393 34.60 -27.42 -10.61
N LYS A 394 34.99 -26.36 -9.95
CA LYS A 394 36.21 -26.25 -9.17
C LYS A 394 36.12 -25.14 -8.16
N ARG A 395 36.90 -25.24 -7.11
CA ARG A 395 37.19 -24.15 -6.18
C ARG A 395 38.54 -23.52 -6.54
N SER A 396 38.65 -22.22 -6.46
CA SER A 396 39.91 -21.49 -6.63
C SER A 396 40.02 -20.44 -5.53
N ASP A 397 41.24 -20.13 -5.12
CA ASP A 397 41.48 -19.05 -4.18
C ASP A 397 41.10 -17.70 -4.80
N VAL A 398 40.54 -16.82 -4.00
CA VAL A 398 40.20 -15.46 -4.45
C VAL A 398 41.44 -14.68 -4.89
N GLU A 399 42.61 -14.98 -4.30
CA GLU A 399 43.88 -14.32 -4.64
C GLU A 399 44.41 -14.71 -6.03
N ASP A 400 43.97 -15.84 -6.59
CA ASP A 400 44.24 -16.17 -7.99
C ASP A 400 43.65 -15.15 -8.97
N TYR A 401 42.70 -14.32 -8.54
CA TYR A 401 42.01 -13.30 -9.31
C TYR A 401 42.58 -11.92 -8.97
N ARG A 402 43.62 -11.50 -9.70
CA ARG A 402 44.28 -10.20 -9.46
C ARG A 402 43.31 -9.03 -9.55
N LEU A 403 43.51 -8.04 -8.68
CA LEU A 403 42.79 -6.77 -8.74
C LEU A 403 43.16 -6.02 -10.03
N GLN A 404 42.16 -5.45 -10.73
CA GLN A 404 42.27 -4.73 -11.99
C GLN A 404 41.37 -3.49 -11.96
N GLY A 405 41.59 -2.58 -12.92
CA GLY A 405 40.60 -1.51 -13.14
C GLY A 405 39.38 -2.03 -13.90
N ARG A 406 38.22 -1.40 -13.65
CA ARG A 406 36.95 -1.66 -14.32
C ARG A 406 37.06 -1.51 -15.87
N ALA A 407 36.12 -2.13 -16.58
CA ALA A 407 36.01 -2.09 -18.04
C ALA A 407 37.17 -2.74 -18.83
N GLY A 408 38.02 -3.54 -18.17
CA GLY A 408 39.04 -4.35 -18.82
C GLY A 408 38.46 -5.58 -19.54
N LYS A 409 39.31 -6.32 -20.27
CA LYS A 409 38.96 -7.60 -20.91
C LYS A 409 38.89 -8.76 -19.93
N GLY A 410 39.30 -8.53 -18.67
CA GLY A 410 39.36 -9.57 -17.64
C GLY A 410 40.45 -10.61 -17.87
N ILE A 411 40.44 -11.62 -16.99
CA ILE A 411 41.33 -12.80 -17.03
C ILE A 411 40.48 -14.06 -17.14
N LYS A 412 41.07 -15.18 -17.56
CA LYS A 412 40.36 -16.44 -17.65
C LYS A 412 40.03 -16.98 -16.26
N ALA A 413 38.77 -17.28 -16.00
CA ALA A 413 38.31 -17.99 -14.78
C ALA A 413 38.50 -19.50 -14.90
N GLY A 414 38.63 -20.01 -16.11
CA GLY A 414 38.82 -21.42 -16.40
C GLY A 414 39.17 -21.70 -17.86
N VAL A 415 39.35 -22.97 -18.19
CA VAL A 415 39.45 -23.44 -19.57
C VAL A 415 38.11 -24.11 -19.92
N PHE A 416 37.36 -23.42 -20.78
CA PHE A 416 36.04 -23.86 -21.22
C PHE A 416 36.13 -24.33 -22.67
N ASN A 417 35.52 -25.46 -22.96
CA ASN A 417 35.53 -26.08 -24.29
C ASN A 417 34.22 -26.89 -24.48
N GLU A 418 34.05 -27.54 -25.62
CA GLU A 418 32.86 -28.34 -25.92
C GLU A 418 32.56 -29.42 -24.85
N LYS A 419 33.59 -29.95 -24.17
CA LYS A 419 33.45 -30.97 -23.13
C LYS A 419 32.92 -30.38 -21.82
N THR A 420 33.38 -29.19 -21.45
CA THR A 420 33.00 -28.54 -20.17
C THR A 420 31.79 -27.65 -20.28
N GLY A 421 31.50 -27.17 -21.49
CA GLY A 421 30.47 -26.17 -21.73
C GLY A 421 30.92 -24.76 -21.33
N TYR A 422 30.00 -23.87 -21.14
CA TYR A 422 30.20 -22.47 -20.74
C TYR A 422 30.02 -22.28 -19.25
N LEU A 423 30.50 -21.16 -18.71
CA LEU A 423 30.29 -20.78 -17.31
C LEU A 423 28.83 -20.42 -17.06
N VAL A 424 28.26 -21.00 -15.99
CA VAL A 424 26.87 -20.75 -15.58
C VAL A 424 26.81 -19.92 -14.30
N ASN A 425 27.60 -20.27 -13.28
CA ASN A 425 27.60 -19.55 -12.01
C ASN A 425 29.00 -19.36 -11.46
N LEU A 426 29.15 -18.27 -10.70
CA LEU A 426 30.16 -18.11 -9.67
C LEU A 426 29.49 -18.05 -8.31
N LYS A 427 30.10 -18.67 -7.30
CA LYS A 427 29.68 -18.52 -5.90
C LYS A 427 30.87 -18.39 -4.98
N ILE A 428 30.72 -17.57 -3.95
CA ILE A 428 31.62 -17.59 -2.81
C ILE A 428 31.19 -18.75 -1.93
N VAL A 429 32.15 -19.58 -1.56
CA VAL A 429 31.92 -20.77 -0.75
C VAL A 429 32.99 -20.93 0.31
N ASN A 430 32.61 -21.58 1.44
CA ASN A 430 33.49 -22.03 2.49
C ASN A 430 33.46 -23.56 2.58
N GLU A 431 34.52 -24.18 3.10
CA GLU A 431 34.61 -25.63 3.19
C GLU A 431 33.54 -26.28 4.10
N ASN A 432 32.97 -25.49 5.00
CA ASN A 432 31.94 -25.93 5.93
C ASN A 432 30.52 -25.71 5.40
N GLU A 433 30.37 -25.57 4.10
CA GLU A 433 29.08 -25.36 3.42
C GLU A 433 28.79 -26.51 2.47
N ASP A 434 27.53 -26.63 2.09
CA ASP A 434 27.07 -27.51 1.03
C ASP A 434 26.65 -26.70 -0.17
N ILE A 435 26.68 -27.33 -1.33
CA ILE A 435 26.07 -26.78 -2.54
C ILE A 435 24.96 -27.68 -3.06
N MET A 436 23.95 -27.03 -3.61
CA MET A 436 22.87 -27.69 -4.34
C MET A 436 22.99 -27.29 -5.80
N ILE A 437 23.36 -28.22 -6.67
CA ILE A 437 23.48 -28.03 -8.12
C ILE A 437 22.17 -28.48 -8.75
N ILE A 438 21.60 -27.64 -9.57
CA ILE A 438 20.28 -27.85 -10.16
C ILE A 438 20.42 -27.79 -11.68
N SER A 439 19.88 -28.76 -12.36
CA SER A 439 19.84 -28.85 -13.81
C SER A 439 18.51 -28.33 -14.38
N ASN A 440 18.49 -27.99 -15.64
CA ASN A 440 17.30 -27.49 -16.35
C ASN A 440 16.15 -28.51 -16.47
N ASN A 441 16.41 -29.79 -16.21
CA ASN A 441 15.38 -30.85 -16.15
C ASN A 441 14.90 -31.15 -14.72
N GLY A 442 15.23 -30.28 -13.75
CA GLY A 442 14.78 -30.42 -12.35
C GLY A 442 15.60 -31.38 -11.49
N THR A 443 16.66 -32.01 -12.01
CA THR A 443 17.54 -32.87 -11.20
C THR A 443 18.38 -32.03 -10.25
N ILE A 444 18.36 -32.37 -8.95
CA ILE A 444 19.10 -31.69 -7.90
C ILE A 444 20.12 -32.65 -7.29
N ILE A 445 21.36 -32.20 -7.13
CA ILE A 445 22.39 -32.87 -6.37
C ILE A 445 22.87 -31.95 -5.25
N ARG A 446 22.93 -32.48 -4.05
CA ARG A 446 23.57 -31.85 -2.90
C ARG A 446 24.92 -32.51 -2.65
N MET A 447 25.94 -31.72 -2.38
CA MET A 447 27.29 -32.18 -2.09
C MET A 447 28.02 -31.21 -1.17
N HIS A 448 29.00 -31.70 -0.46
CA HIS A 448 29.86 -30.86 0.37
C HIS A 448 30.80 -30.04 -0.51
N VAL A 449 30.99 -28.77 -0.14
CA VAL A 449 31.99 -27.92 -0.81
C VAL A 449 33.39 -28.51 -0.73
N SER A 450 33.72 -29.15 0.40
CA SER A 450 35.00 -29.85 0.61
C SER A 450 35.31 -30.95 -0.41
N ASP A 451 34.29 -31.57 -1.02
CA ASP A 451 34.45 -32.64 -2.01
C ASP A 451 34.86 -32.12 -3.40
N ILE A 452 34.74 -30.81 -3.61
CA ILE A 452 35.12 -30.17 -4.85
C ILE A 452 36.60 -29.78 -4.77
N SER A 453 37.37 -30.24 -5.74
CA SER A 453 38.82 -30.00 -5.76
C SER A 453 39.14 -28.50 -5.81
N MET A 454 40.06 -28.10 -4.90
CA MET A 454 40.66 -26.77 -4.93
C MET A 454 41.84 -26.79 -5.91
N ILE A 455 41.72 -26.06 -7.01
CA ILE A 455 42.69 -26.03 -8.10
C ILE A 455 42.81 -24.66 -8.71
N GLY A 456 43.97 -24.37 -9.28
CA GLY A 456 44.27 -23.05 -9.84
C GLY A 456 43.26 -22.61 -10.88
N ARG A 457 43.10 -21.30 -10.99
CA ARG A 457 42.15 -20.61 -11.84
C ARG A 457 42.12 -21.09 -13.30
N ASN A 458 43.28 -21.31 -13.93
CA ASN A 458 43.39 -21.63 -15.36
C ASN A 458 43.32 -23.16 -15.64
N THR A 459 42.31 -23.84 -15.09
CA THR A 459 42.05 -25.27 -15.26
C THR A 459 40.63 -25.57 -15.69
N GLN A 460 40.35 -26.78 -16.17
CA GLN A 460 39.00 -27.20 -16.63
C GLN A 460 38.05 -27.54 -15.47
N GLY A 461 38.56 -27.77 -14.28
CA GLY A 461 37.78 -28.30 -13.15
C GLY A 461 37.57 -29.81 -13.22
N VAL A 462 36.83 -30.33 -12.26
CA VAL A 462 36.43 -31.74 -12.13
C VAL A 462 34.93 -31.87 -12.44
N ARG A 463 34.51 -33.09 -12.79
CA ARG A 463 33.08 -33.34 -13.00
C ARG A 463 32.39 -33.48 -11.67
N VAL A 464 31.56 -32.51 -11.30
CA VAL A 464 30.78 -32.46 -10.05
C VAL A 464 29.38 -33.03 -10.21
N MET A 465 28.82 -32.96 -11.44
CA MET A 465 27.51 -33.53 -11.76
C MET A 465 27.56 -34.29 -13.09
N ARG A 466 26.96 -35.48 -13.16
CA ARG A 466 26.76 -36.22 -14.40
C ARG A 466 25.40 -35.86 -14.99
N LEU A 467 25.37 -35.25 -16.14
CA LEU A 467 24.18 -34.83 -16.85
C LEU A 467 23.95 -35.74 -18.06
N LYS A 468 22.69 -36.14 -18.28
CA LYS A 468 22.22 -36.81 -19.50
C LYS A 468 21.29 -35.82 -20.22
N ASP A 469 21.66 -35.35 -21.38
CA ASP A 469 20.87 -34.47 -22.24
C ASP A 469 20.26 -33.23 -21.53
N SER A 470 20.92 -32.76 -20.47
CA SER A 470 20.54 -31.59 -19.69
C SER A 470 21.75 -30.70 -19.39
N GLU A 471 21.49 -29.48 -18.96
CA GLU A 471 22.52 -28.52 -18.55
C GLU A 471 22.28 -28.06 -17.10
N VAL A 472 23.35 -27.64 -16.43
CA VAL A 472 23.22 -26.96 -15.13
C VAL A 472 22.49 -25.65 -15.33
N ALA A 473 21.44 -25.44 -14.56
CA ALA A 473 20.66 -24.20 -14.54
C ALA A 473 21.18 -23.20 -13.50
N THR A 474 21.40 -23.66 -12.26
CA THR A 474 21.86 -22.79 -11.16
C THR A 474 22.55 -23.59 -10.05
N VAL A 475 23.18 -22.86 -9.13
CA VAL A 475 23.73 -23.42 -7.88
C VAL A 475 23.35 -22.56 -6.69
N ALA A 476 22.92 -23.20 -5.61
CA ALA A 476 22.66 -22.56 -4.33
C ALA A 476 23.66 -23.05 -3.29
N VAL A 477 24.04 -22.18 -2.36
CA VAL A 477 24.86 -22.54 -1.20
C VAL A 477 23.92 -22.76 -0.03
N ALA A 478 24.16 -23.84 0.72
CA ALA A 478 23.36 -24.21 1.89
C ALA A 478 24.30 -24.50 3.08
N PRO A 479 23.82 -24.37 4.31
CA PRO A 479 24.55 -24.83 5.48
C PRO A 479 24.87 -26.34 5.35
N ARG A 480 26.03 -26.75 5.85
CA ARG A 480 26.46 -28.16 5.81
C ARG A 480 25.49 -29.03 6.60
N GLU A 481 25.04 -30.13 6.00
CA GLU A 481 24.42 -31.24 6.70
C GLU A 481 25.52 -32.16 7.20
N GLU A 482 25.51 -32.55 8.48
CA GLU A 482 26.46 -33.57 9.01
C GLU A 482 26.07 -34.91 8.41
N ASP A 483 27.06 -35.64 7.85
CA ASP A 483 26.87 -36.99 7.31
C ASP A 483 26.38 -37.93 8.41
N GLU A 484 25.30 -38.68 8.15
CA GLU A 484 24.96 -39.83 8.98
C GLU A 484 26.08 -40.86 8.81
N PRO A 485 26.62 -41.46 9.91
CA PRO A 485 27.58 -42.52 9.76
C PRO A 485 26.91 -43.69 9.00
N GLU A 486 27.46 -44.05 7.84
CA GLU A 486 27.06 -45.25 7.12
C GLU A 486 27.09 -46.42 8.12
N GLN A 487 25.92 -46.98 8.41
CA GLN A 487 25.86 -48.29 9.08
C GLN A 487 26.47 -49.29 8.10
N ALA A 488 27.67 -49.72 8.42
CA ALA A 488 28.31 -50.84 7.76
C ALA A 488 27.40 -52.07 7.89
N ASN A 489 26.67 -52.36 6.84
CA ASN A 489 26.06 -53.67 6.66
C ASN A 489 27.20 -54.68 6.45
N GLY A 490 27.73 -55.21 7.57
CA GLY A 490 28.50 -56.41 7.55
C GLY A 490 27.61 -57.57 7.13
N ALA A 491 27.87 -58.06 5.96
CA ALA A 491 27.41 -59.37 5.55
C ALA A 491 28.08 -60.42 6.43
N ASP A 492 27.30 -61.28 7.04
CA ASP A 492 27.73 -62.62 7.34
C ASP A 492 26.56 -63.59 7.07
N ASP A 493 26.84 -64.44 6.11
CA ASP A 493 26.08 -65.64 5.78
C ASP A 493 26.13 -66.63 6.96
N ASN A 494 25.09 -67.33 7.31
CA ASN A 494 24.90 -68.77 7.21
C ASN A 494 23.71 -69.29 8.03
N GLU A 495 22.95 -70.16 7.34
CA GLU A 495 22.28 -71.39 7.79
C GLU A 495 21.30 -71.29 8.99
N SER A 496 20.14 -71.82 8.97
CA SER A 496 19.52 -73.02 8.43
C SER A 496 18.04 -73.10 8.88
N ILE A 497 17.24 -73.52 8.00
CA ILE A 497 16.11 -74.47 8.10
C ILE A 497 15.46 -74.71 9.49
N ALA A 498 14.17 -74.47 9.64
CA ALA A 498 13.08 -75.44 9.83
C ALA A 498 11.80 -74.86 10.38
N ASP A 499 10.79 -75.13 9.63
CA ASP A 499 9.44 -75.64 9.97
C ASP A 499 8.53 -74.93 11.01
N SER A 500 7.41 -74.65 10.42
CA SER A 500 6.03 -75.10 10.78
C SER A 500 5.19 -74.28 11.77
N GLU A 501 4.01 -74.16 11.28
CA GLU A 501 2.69 -74.12 11.94
C GLU A 501 2.07 -72.78 12.34
N THR A 502 1.18 -72.41 11.42
CA THR A 502 -0.30 -72.31 11.59
C THR A 502 -0.82 -71.96 12.98
N LEU A 503 -1.56 -70.86 13.08
CA LEU A 503 -2.97 -70.90 13.49
C LEU A 503 -3.56 -69.49 13.74
N THR A 504 -4.57 -69.27 12.92
CA THR A 504 -5.92 -68.73 13.22
C THR A 504 -6.10 -67.33 13.80
N LYS A 505 -6.85 -66.57 12.98
CA LYS A 505 -7.78 -65.50 13.34
C LYS A 505 -8.79 -65.94 14.42
N PRO A 506 -9.42 -65.04 15.12
CA PRO A 506 -10.86 -64.91 14.85
C PRO A 506 -11.37 -63.51 14.58
N GLU A 507 -12.28 -63.50 13.63
CA GLU A 507 -13.35 -62.53 13.41
C GLU A 507 -14.34 -62.55 14.60
N ILE A 508 -14.97 -61.42 14.90
CA ILE A 508 -16.35 -61.26 15.37
C ILE A 508 -16.72 -59.82 15.02
N GLU A 509 -17.52 -59.58 13.96
CA GLU A 509 -18.97 -59.33 13.89
C GLU A 509 -19.47 -58.23 14.82
N SER A 510 -19.84 -57.10 14.23
CA SER A 510 -21.18 -56.59 13.78
C SER A 510 -22.25 -56.49 14.85
N GLN A 511 -22.85 -55.31 14.91
CA GLN A 511 -24.30 -54.99 15.01
C GLN A 511 -24.42 -53.45 15.10
N THR A 512 -24.93 -52.77 14.04
CA THR A 512 -26.35 -52.43 13.75
C THR A 512 -27.14 -52.05 14.98
N ASP A 513 -27.76 -50.90 15.08
CA ASP A 513 -28.94 -50.39 14.40
C ASP A 513 -29.47 -49.10 15.05
N ILE A 514 -29.96 -48.21 14.18
CA ILE A 514 -31.32 -47.60 14.17
C ILE A 514 -31.61 -46.45 15.17
N LEU A 515 -31.95 -45.33 14.68
CA LEU A 515 -33.19 -44.55 14.47
C LEU A 515 -32.84 -43.09 14.26
N MET A 516 -33.06 -42.46 13.14
CA MET A 516 -34.30 -41.83 12.61
C MET A 516 -35.10 -41.04 13.63
N GLU A 517 -35.25 -39.80 13.33
CA GLU A 517 -36.41 -38.98 12.98
C GLU A 517 -36.14 -37.50 13.19
N ASN A 518 -36.20 -36.72 12.13
CA ASN A 518 -37.29 -35.83 11.69
C ASN A 518 -37.74 -34.79 12.74
N ASP A 519 -37.65 -33.54 12.34
CA ASP A 519 -38.71 -32.58 11.97
C ASP A 519 -38.05 -31.21 11.81
N SER A 520 -38.06 -30.61 10.70
CA SER A 520 -38.95 -29.72 9.94
C SER A 520 -39.61 -28.58 10.69
N GLU A 521 -39.62 -27.45 9.99
CA GLU A 521 -40.50 -26.26 10.05
C GLU A 521 -40.14 -25.20 11.12
N ASP A 522 -40.16 -23.98 10.87
CA ASP A 522 -40.69 -22.99 9.97
C ASP A 522 -40.42 -21.59 10.52
N SER A 523 -40.24 -20.67 9.60
CA SER A 523 -40.69 -19.26 9.58
C SER A 523 -40.39 -18.31 10.76
N GLU A 524 -39.69 -17.27 10.54
CA GLU A 524 -40.08 -15.93 10.08
C GLU A 524 -38.85 -15.09 9.71
#